data_0ff9583b9e96d2a1d53487eab979c025
#
_entry.id   0ff9583b9e96d2a1d53487eab979c025
#
_cell.length_a   1.000
_cell.length_b   1.000
_cell.length_c   1.000
_cell.angle_alpha   90.00
_cell.angle_beta   90.00
_cell.angle_gamma   90.00
#
_symmetry.space_group_name_H-M   'P 1'
#
loop_
_entity.id
_entity.type
_entity.pdbx_description
1 polymer ?
#
loop_
_entity_poly.entity_id
_entity_poly.type
_entity_poly.pdbx_seq_one_letter_code
_entity_poly.pdbx_strand_id
1 'polypeptide(L)'
;MSYLVGITGGIGSGKTTVSNIFSHLGFKVYNSDERAKYLMQTNDKIIRKITGLLGESAYSKGVLKKAIISQAIFNNKSLIEKINSIVHPETIKDFNSWVSENKDSILIKESALIYQSGSYKDLDEIILVEARDEIRIERVLKRDKHREKNEILKII
;
A
#
# COMPACT_ATOMS: atom_id res chain seq x y z
N MET A 1 -12.67 22.26 4.09
CA MET A 1 -12.33 20.95 3.47
C MET A 1 -10.84 20.97 3.17
N SER A 2 -10.13 19.88 3.46
CA SER A 2 -8.72 19.76 3.07
C SER A 2 -8.61 19.42 1.59
N TYR A 3 -7.58 19.90 0.92
CA TYR A 3 -7.24 19.54 -0.45
C TYR A 3 -6.43 18.25 -0.44
N LEU A 4 -6.93 17.21 -1.12
CA LEU A 4 -6.36 15.86 -1.06
C LEU A 4 -5.53 15.57 -2.30
N VAL A 5 -4.22 15.38 -2.13
CA VAL A 5 -3.28 15.08 -3.21
C VAL A 5 -2.83 13.62 -3.13
N GLY A 6 -3.01 12.89 -4.23
CA GLY A 6 -2.50 11.53 -4.36
C GLY A 6 -1.08 11.50 -4.92
N ILE A 7 -0.20 10.66 -4.37
CA ILE A 7 1.09 10.32 -4.97
C ILE A 7 1.06 8.86 -5.38
N THR A 8 1.23 8.59 -6.67
CA THR A 8 1.23 7.23 -7.22
C THR A 8 2.38 7.01 -8.20
N GLY A 9 2.55 5.77 -8.65
CA GLY A 9 3.59 5.36 -9.60
C GLY A 9 3.95 3.89 -9.43
N GLY A 10 4.64 3.31 -10.39
CA GLY A 10 5.03 1.91 -10.40
C GLY A 10 6.06 1.56 -9.31
N ILE A 11 6.31 0.26 -9.17
CA ILE A 11 7.39 -0.24 -8.30
C ILE A 11 8.73 0.37 -8.73
N GLY A 12 9.55 0.82 -7.79
CA GLY A 12 10.86 1.42 -8.06
C GLY A 12 10.85 2.84 -8.64
N SER A 13 9.67 3.47 -8.87
CA SER A 13 9.59 4.84 -9.42
C SER A 13 10.15 5.92 -8.49
N GLY A 14 10.08 5.73 -7.18
CA GLY A 14 10.53 6.71 -6.19
C GLY A 14 9.42 7.43 -5.44
N LYS A 15 8.18 6.91 -5.44
CA LYS A 15 7.04 7.47 -4.68
C LYS A 15 7.41 7.84 -3.25
N THR A 16 7.98 6.90 -2.51
CA THR A 16 8.33 7.10 -1.11
C THR A 16 9.37 8.21 -0.92
N THR A 17 10.28 8.38 -1.87
CA THR A 17 11.24 9.51 -1.84
C THR A 17 10.50 10.83 -1.99
N VAL A 18 9.58 10.92 -2.95
CA VAL A 18 8.75 12.12 -3.16
C VAL A 18 7.89 12.40 -1.94
N SER A 19 7.21 11.38 -1.39
CA SER A 19 6.40 11.49 -0.18
C SER A 19 7.19 11.98 1.02
N ASN A 20 8.42 11.49 1.18
CA ASN A 20 9.31 11.93 2.25
C ASN A 20 9.73 13.40 2.09
N ILE A 21 9.95 13.87 0.85
CA ILE A 21 10.22 15.29 0.58
C ILE A 21 9.05 16.14 1.05
N PHE A 22 7.82 15.78 0.67
CA PHE A 22 6.63 16.50 1.13
C PHE A 22 6.48 16.48 2.66
N SER A 23 6.78 15.34 3.29
CA SER A 23 6.78 15.24 4.76
C SER A 23 7.81 16.17 5.41
N HIS A 24 9.01 16.28 4.86
CA HIS A 24 10.05 17.22 5.34
C HIS A 24 9.67 18.69 5.12
N LEU A 25 8.85 18.98 4.12
CA LEU A 25 8.28 20.31 3.88
C LEU A 25 7.10 20.63 4.82
N GLY A 26 6.73 19.73 5.73
CA GLY A 26 5.69 19.92 6.72
C GLY A 26 4.30 19.44 6.31
N PHE A 27 4.14 18.84 5.12
CA PHE A 27 2.86 18.25 4.73
C PHE A 27 2.62 16.93 5.45
N LYS A 28 1.38 16.67 5.83
CA LYS A 28 0.98 15.38 6.38
C LYS A 28 0.79 14.37 5.26
N VAL A 29 1.44 13.22 5.40
CA VAL A 29 1.44 12.14 4.40
C VAL A 29 0.83 10.87 4.99
N TYR A 30 -0.20 10.34 4.34
CA TYR A 30 -0.80 9.04 4.62
C TYR A 30 -0.23 8.00 3.66
N ASN A 31 0.56 7.04 4.16
CA ASN A 31 1.06 5.94 3.35
C ASN A 31 0.09 4.76 3.41
N SER A 32 -0.68 4.56 2.34
CA SER A 32 -1.72 3.53 2.28
C SER A 32 -1.16 2.11 2.40
N ASP A 33 0.02 1.84 1.82
CA ASP A 33 0.62 0.51 1.82
C ASP A 33 1.11 0.12 3.23
N GLU A 34 1.68 1.08 3.96
CA GLU A 34 2.10 0.87 5.35
C GLU A 34 0.91 0.76 6.29
N ARG A 35 -0.11 1.61 6.10
CA ARG A 35 -1.34 1.53 6.90
C ARG A 35 -2.08 0.22 6.69
N ALA A 36 -2.18 -0.28 5.45
CA ALA A 36 -2.74 -1.59 5.18
C ALA A 36 -2.00 -2.70 5.93
N LYS A 37 -0.66 -2.70 5.92
CA LYS A 37 0.16 -3.66 6.69
C LYS A 37 -0.07 -3.54 8.19
N TYR A 38 -0.17 -2.32 8.70
CA TYR A 38 -0.48 -2.07 10.11
C TYR A 38 -1.86 -2.61 10.48
N LEU A 39 -2.88 -2.29 9.69
CA LEU A 39 -4.26 -2.76 9.93
C LEU A 39 -4.38 -4.28 9.85
N MET A 40 -3.63 -4.94 8.98
CA MET A 40 -3.56 -6.40 8.93
C MET A 40 -3.03 -7.02 10.23
N GLN A 41 -2.34 -6.27 11.07
CA GLN A 41 -1.80 -6.75 12.35
C GLN A 41 -2.61 -6.29 13.56
N THR A 42 -3.42 -5.25 13.43
CA THR A 42 -4.05 -4.59 14.58
C THR A 42 -5.58 -4.51 14.50
N ASN A 43 -6.15 -4.65 13.32
CA ASN A 43 -7.60 -4.58 13.14
C ASN A 43 -8.21 -5.97 13.29
N ASP A 44 -8.96 -6.19 14.39
CA ASP A 44 -9.58 -7.48 14.72
C ASP A 44 -10.48 -8.03 13.62
N LYS A 45 -11.15 -7.15 12.87
CA LYS A 45 -12.04 -7.58 11.78
C LYS A 45 -11.23 -8.14 10.61
N ILE A 46 -10.10 -7.50 10.27
CA ILE A 46 -9.18 -8.01 9.23
C ILE A 46 -8.56 -9.32 9.71
N ILE A 47 -8.04 -9.35 10.94
CA ILE A 47 -7.40 -10.54 11.52
C ILE A 47 -8.35 -11.74 11.46
N ARG A 48 -9.60 -11.59 11.97
CA ARG A 48 -10.59 -12.67 11.94
C ARG A 48 -10.90 -13.15 10.52
N LYS A 49 -11.07 -12.24 9.55
CA LYS A 49 -11.36 -12.61 8.17
C LYS A 49 -10.17 -13.28 7.47
N ILE A 50 -8.95 -12.80 7.69
CA ILE A 50 -7.75 -13.41 7.12
C ILE A 50 -7.51 -14.77 7.75
N THR A 51 -7.69 -14.92 9.06
CA THR A 51 -7.62 -16.22 9.75
C THR A 51 -8.65 -17.20 9.21
N GLY A 52 -9.88 -16.77 8.99
CA GLY A 52 -10.92 -17.60 8.36
C GLY A 52 -10.60 -18.02 6.92
N LEU A 53 -9.84 -17.19 6.19
CA LEU A 53 -9.46 -17.44 4.79
C LEU A 53 -8.22 -18.33 4.65
N LEU A 54 -7.21 -18.15 5.52
CA LEU A 54 -5.87 -18.76 5.42
C LEU A 54 -5.58 -19.76 6.55
N GLY A 55 -6.46 -19.88 7.54
CA GLY A 55 -6.28 -20.70 8.73
C GLY A 55 -5.54 -19.99 9.86
N GLU A 56 -5.60 -20.58 11.05
CA GLU A 56 -4.99 -20.07 12.29
C GLU A 56 -3.47 -19.85 12.18
N SER A 57 -2.80 -20.60 11.29
CA SER A 57 -1.37 -20.47 11.05
C SER A 57 -0.95 -19.14 10.42
N ALA A 58 -1.89 -18.38 9.84
CA ALA A 58 -1.63 -17.07 9.25
C ALA A 58 -1.09 -16.05 10.26
N TYR A 59 -1.49 -16.20 11.53
CA TYR A 59 -0.99 -15.41 12.65
C TYR A 59 -0.27 -16.27 13.67
N SER A 60 0.72 -15.69 14.36
CA SER A 60 1.38 -16.31 15.50
C SER A 60 1.58 -15.27 16.59
N LYS A 61 1.01 -15.49 17.77
CA LYS A 61 1.05 -14.54 18.90
C LYS A 61 0.60 -13.12 18.48
N GLY A 62 -0.45 -13.04 17.65
CA GLY A 62 -0.98 -11.77 17.13
C GLY A 62 -0.17 -11.15 15.97
N VAL A 63 0.92 -11.77 15.54
CA VAL A 63 1.77 -11.26 14.45
C VAL A 63 1.48 -12.02 13.16
N LEU A 64 1.21 -11.27 12.08
CA LEU A 64 0.99 -11.80 10.76
C LEU A 64 2.24 -12.48 10.19
N LYS A 65 2.15 -13.72 9.82
CA LYS A 65 3.25 -14.47 9.18
C LYS A 65 3.30 -14.14 7.69
N LYS A 66 4.12 -13.15 7.32
CA LYS A 66 4.30 -12.72 5.92
C LYS A 66 4.61 -13.88 4.97
N ALA A 67 5.43 -14.86 5.40
CA ALA A 67 5.79 -16.02 4.59
C ALA A 67 4.56 -16.85 4.19
N ILE A 68 3.61 -17.06 5.11
CA ILE A 68 2.38 -17.83 4.84
C ILE A 68 1.52 -17.09 3.81
N ILE A 69 1.35 -15.77 3.97
CA ILE A 69 0.61 -15.00 2.99
C ILE A 69 1.30 -15.02 1.63
N SER A 70 2.61 -14.75 1.58
CA SER A 70 3.36 -14.76 0.32
C SER A 70 3.26 -16.10 -0.39
N GLN A 71 3.37 -17.21 0.34
CA GLN A 71 3.22 -18.55 -0.22
C GLN A 71 1.78 -18.82 -0.70
N ALA A 72 0.77 -18.40 0.06
CA ALA A 72 -0.62 -18.60 -0.28
C ALA A 72 -1.05 -17.82 -1.52
N ILE A 73 -0.58 -16.57 -1.66
CA ILE A 73 -0.89 -15.70 -2.80
C ILE A 73 -0.01 -15.96 -4.03
N PHE A 74 1.06 -16.73 -3.88
CA PHE A 74 1.95 -17.06 -4.99
C PHE A 74 1.16 -17.75 -6.11
N ASN A 75 1.07 -17.09 -7.28
CA ASN A 75 0.27 -17.53 -8.44
C ASN A 75 -1.25 -17.70 -8.19
N ASN A 76 -1.82 -17.15 -7.11
CA ASN A 76 -3.25 -17.25 -6.81
C ASN A 76 -3.93 -15.87 -6.84
N LYS A 77 -4.32 -15.42 -8.04
CA LYS A 77 -5.01 -14.13 -8.23
C LYS A 77 -6.32 -14.04 -7.44
N SER A 78 -7.13 -15.11 -7.41
CA SER A 78 -8.39 -15.12 -6.67
C SER A 78 -8.17 -14.87 -5.17
N LEU A 79 -7.11 -15.43 -4.60
CA LEU A 79 -6.80 -15.24 -3.19
C LEU A 79 -6.29 -13.81 -2.91
N ILE A 80 -5.49 -13.23 -3.81
CA ILE A 80 -5.09 -11.83 -3.74
C ILE A 80 -6.32 -10.92 -3.73
N GLU A 81 -7.28 -11.15 -4.62
CA GLU A 81 -8.53 -10.39 -4.70
C GLU A 81 -9.36 -10.50 -3.42
N LYS A 82 -9.47 -11.71 -2.84
CA LYS A 82 -10.14 -11.93 -1.57
C LYS A 82 -9.47 -11.18 -0.41
N ILE A 83 -8.15 -11.23 -0.30
CA ILE A 83 -7.41 -10.48 0.72
C ILE A 83 -7.61 -8.98 0.52
N ASN A 84 -7.51 -8.49 -0.70
CA ASN A 84 -7.73 -7.09 -1.01
C ASN A 84 -9.15 -6.64 -0.67
N SER A 85 -10.17 -7.46 -0.94
CA SER A 85 -11.57 -7.16 -0.57
C SER A 85 -11.82 -7.09 0.95
N ILE A 86 -10.95 -7.72 1.74
CA ILE A 86 -10.97 -7.63 3.21
C ILE A 86 -10.26 -6.36 3.69
N VAL A 87 -9.09 -6.06 3.12
CA VAL A 87 -8.19 -5.01 3.62
C VAL A 87 -8.59 -3.63 3.10
N HIS A 88 -8.91 -3.48 1.81
CA HIS A 88 -9.18 -2.17 1.20
C HIS A 88 -10.30 -1.38 1.90
N PRO A 89 -11.47 -1.95 2.24
CA PRO A 89 -12.53 -1.18 2.89
C PRO A 89 -12.10 -0.62 4.25
N GLU A 90 -11.30 -1.37 5.00
CA GLU A 90 -10.82 -0.92 6.31
C GLU A 90 -9.70 0.12 6.17
N THR A 91 -8.87 0.02 5.12
CA THR A 91 -7.87 1.05 4.81
C THR A 91 -8.52 2.37 4.34
N ILE A 92 -9.62 2.28 3.59
CA ILE A 92 -10.40 3.46 3.19
C ILE A 92 -11.01 4.15 4.42
N LYS A 93 -11.60 3.39 5.35
CA LYS A 93 -12.11 3.95 6.59
C LYS A 93 -11.03 4.61 7.44
N ASP A 94 -9.88 3.96 7.56
CA ASP A 94 -8.73 4.48 8.28
C ASP A 94 -8.24 5.80 7.65
N PHE A 95 -8.17 5.86 6.32
CA PHE A 95 -7.83 7.10 5.61
C PHE A 95 -8.85 8.22 5.88
N ASN A 96 -10.15 7.92 5.80
CA ASN A 96 -11.19 8.91 6.04
C ASN A 96 -11.16 9.44 7.49
N SER A 97 -10.91 8.56 8.47
CA SER A 97 -10.70 8.97 9.86
C SER A 97 -9.48 9.88 9.98
N TRP A 98 -8.35 9.49 9.36
CA TRP A 98 -7.14 10.28 9.36
C TRP A 98 -7.35 11.66 8.72
N VAL A 99 -8.09 11.77 7.62
CA VAL A 99 -8.46 13.06 7.00
C VAL A 99 -9.30 13.90 7.96
N SER A 100 -10.27 13.29 8.66
CA SER A 100 -11.13 14.02 9.59
C SER A 100 -10.38 14.57 10.82
N GLU A 101 -9.35 13.87 11.25
CA GLU A 101 -8.48 14.24 12.38
C GLU A 101 -7.44 15.30 12.00
N ASN A 102 -7.12 15.41 10.71
CA ASN A 102 -6.12 16.35 10.21
C ASN A 102 -6.80 17.45 9.38
N LYS A 103 -6.83 18.66 9.96
CA LYS A 103 -7.49 19.83 9.34
C LYS A 103 -6.52 20.75 8.61
N ASP A 104 -5.41 20.22 8.16
CA ASP A 104 -4.45 20.96 7.34
C ASP A 104 -5.06 21.25 5.97
N SER A 105 -4.62 22.33 5.33
CA SER A 105 -5.14 22.75 4.04
C SER A 105 -4.85 21.75 2.92
N ILE A 106 -3.69 21.08 2.97
CA ILE A 106 -3.27 20.07 2.01
C ILE A 106 -2.86 18.80 2.76
N LEU A 107 -3.45 17.67 2.35
CA LEU A 107 -3.13 16.34 2.85
C LEU A 107 -2.70 15.46 1.70
N ILE A 108 -1.68 14.63 1.92
CA ILE A 108 -1.11 13.78 0.88
C ILE A 108 -1.40 12.32 1.17
N LYS A 109 -1.84 11.58 0.14
CA LYS A 109 -2.03 10.13 0.17
C LYS A 109 -1.04 9.46 -0.79
N GLU A 110 -0.10 8.68 -0.26
CA GLU A 110 0.75 7.80 -1.06
C GLU A 110 0.10 6.43 -1.23
N SER A 111 -0.01 5.96 -2.47
CA SER A 111 -0.42 4.59 -2.76
C SER A 111 0.05 4.15 -4.15
N ALA A 112 0.47 2.88 -4.29
CA ALA A 112 0.75 2.30 -5.59
C ALA A 112 -0.52 1.98 -6.39
N LEU A 113 -1.68 1.87 -5.73
CA LEU A 113 -2.92 1.35 -6.30
C LEU A 113 -4.04 2.40 -6.38
N ILE A 114 -3.72 3.70 -6.50
CA ILE A 114 -4.73 4.78 -6.53
C ILE A 114 -5.78 4.52 -7.61
N TYR A 115 -5.37 4.16 -8.82
CA TYR A 115 -6.29 3.90 -9.94
C TYR A 115 -7.00 2.55 -9.81
N GLN A 116 -6.29 1.49 -9.46
CA GLN A 116 -6.83 0.14 -9.34
C GLN A 116 -7.85 0.01 -8.20
N SER A 117 -7.63 0.75 -7.10
CA SER A 117 -8.56 0.79 -5.95
C SER A 117 -9.75 1.72 -6.17
N GLY A 118 -9.73 2.54 -7.23
CA GLY A 118 -10.75 3.58 -7.47
C GLY A 118 -10.63 4.80 -6.55
N SER A 119 -9.60 4.86 -5.68
CA SER A 119 -9.46 5.94 -4.70
C SER A 119 -9.08 7.30 -5.32
N TYR A 120 -8.79 7.34 -6.62
CA TYR A 120 -8.59 8.59 -7.36
C TYR A 120 -9.83 9.50 -7.35
N LYS A 121 -11.02 8.91 -7.15
CA LYS A 121 -12.28 9.66 -7.13
C LYS A 121 -12.44 10.58 -5.91
N ASP A 122 -11.70 10.28 -4.86
CA ASP A 122 -11.75 11.00 -3.59
C ASP A 122 -10.57 11.99 -3.44
N LEU A 123 -9.80 12.20 -4.51
CA LEU A 123 -8.62 13.05 -4.53
C LEU A 123 -8.84 14.25 -5.46
N ASP A 124 -8.38 15.42 -5.04
CA ASP A 124 -8.47 16.65 -5.82
C ASP A 124 -7.39 16.70 -6.91
N GLU A 125 -6.20 16.12 -6.65
CA GLU A 125 -5.07 16.11 -7.57
C GLU A 125 -4.27 14.82 -7.44
N ILE A 126 -3.55 14.42 -8.50
CA ILE A 126 -2.69 13.24 -8.50
C ILE A 126 -1.32 13.58 -9.09
N ILE A 127 -0.29 13.28 -8.32
CA ILE A 127 1.11 13.32 -8.74
C ILE A 127 1.53 11.91 -9.17
N LEU A 128 1.82 11.74 -10.46
CA LEU A 128 2.40 10.50 -10.99
C LEU A 128 3.93 10.59 -10.91
N VAL A 129 4.54 9.67 -10.18
CA VAL A 129 5.99 9.54 -10.09
C VAL A 129 6.48 8.46 -11.04
N GLU A 130 7.28 8.84 -12.01
CA GLU A 130 7.82 7.95 -13.03
C GLU A 130 9.34 7.90 -13.01
N ALA A 131 9.90 6.81 -13.48
CA ALA A 131 11.31 6.64 -13.78
C ALA A 131 11.45 5.61 -14.89
N ARG A 132 12.55 5.67 -15.66
CA ARG A 132 12.86 4.68 -16.69
C ARG A 132 12.96 3.28 -16.08
N ASP A 133 12.54 2.28 -16.83
CA ASP A 133 12.44 0.90 -16.34
C ASP A 133 13.78 0.36 -15.84
N GLU A 134 14.89 0.70 -16.50
CA GLU A 134 16.23 0.29 -16.06
C GLU A 134 16.53 0.79 -14.64
N ILE A 135 16.19 2.06 -14.36
CA ILE A 135 16.37 2.67 -13.04
C ILE A 135 15.45 2.02 -12.00
N ARG A 136 14.22 1.73 -12.38
CA ARG A 136 13.24 1.06 -11.52
C ARG A 136 13.71 -0.33 -11.13
N ILE A 137 14.17 -1.11 -12.11
CA ILE A 137 14.72 -2.46 -11.91
C ILE A 137 15.92 -2.41 -10.97
N GLU A 138 16.90 -1.54 -11.23
CA GLU A 138 18.09 -1.38 -10.39
C GLU A 138 17.73 -1.06 -8.93
N ARG A 139 16.82 -0.10 -8.73
CA ARG A 139 16.35 0.30 -7.38
C ARG A 139 15.67 -0.86 -6.65
N VAL A 140 14.84 -1.65 -7.33
CA VAL A 140 14.15 -2.79 -6.71
C VAL A 140 15.13 -3.89 -6.38
N LEU A 141 16.05 -4.25 -7.27
CA LEU A 141 17.09 -5.25 -7.00
C LEU A 141 17.98 -4.87 -5.82
N LYS A 142 18.34 -3.59 -5.71
CA LYS A 142 19.16 -3.08 -4.60
C LYS A 142 18.43 -3.13 -3.26
N ARG A 143 17.12 -2.87 -3.25
CA ARG A 143 16.27 -2.86 -2.05
C ARG A 143 15.85 -4.26 -1.62
N ASP A 144 15.39 -5.06 -2.57
CA ASP A 144 14.76 -6.36 -2.36
C ASP A 144 15.70 -7.48 -2.83
N LYS A 145 16.77 -7.74 -2.08
CA LYS A 145 17.86 -8.68 -2.44
C LYS A 145 17.42 -10.13 -2.74
N HIS A 146 16.20 -10.48 -2.39
CA HIS A 146 15.63 -11.82 -2.62
C HIS A 146 14.81 -11.91 -3.92
N ARG A 147 14.61 -10.79 -4.64
CA ARG A 147 13.86 -10.78 -5.90
C ARG A 147 14.77 -10.95 -7.09
N GLU A 148 14.28 -11.72 -8.05
CA GLU A 148 14.95 -11.87 -9.36
C GLU A 148 14.49 -10.80 -10.36
N LYS A 149 15.37 -10.46 -11.31
CA LYS A 149 15.08 -9.48 -12.36
C LYS A 149 13.81 -9.84 -13.16
N ASN A 150 13.62 -11.14 -13.47
CA ASN A 150 12.46 -11.63 -14.22
C ASN A 150 11.12 -11.44 -13.47
N GLU A 151 11.14 -11.49 -12.14
CA GLU A 151 9.96 -11.20 -11.32
C GLU A 151 9.59 -9.71 -11.38
N ILE A 152 10.61 -8.85 -11.37
CA ILE A 152 10.42 -7.40 -11.44
C ILE A 152 9.86 -7.00 -12.79
N LEU A 153 10.38 -7.59 -13.89
CA LEU A 153 9.90 -7.34 -15.26
C LEU A 153 8.42 -7.71 -15.47
N LYS A 154 7.88 -8.66 -14.70
CA LYS A 154 6.45 -9.01 -14.75
C LYS A 154 5.55 -8.00 -14.02
N ILE A 155 6.12 -7.12 -13.18
CA ILE A 155 5.39 -6.16 -12.36
C ILE A 155 5.49 -4.74 -12.97
N ILE A 156 6.52 -4.48 -13.76
CA ILE A 156 6.72 -3.22 -14.48
C ILE A 156 5.81 -3.13 -15.71
#